data_da3e5a515ebeb660ccc8bc8250284ecd
#
_entry.id   da3e5a515ebeb660ccc8bc8250284ecd
#
_cell.length_a   1.000
_cell.length_b   1.000
_cell.length_c   1.000
_cell.angle_alpha   90.00
_cell.angle_beta   90.00
_cell.angle_gamma   90.00
#
_symmetry.space_group_name_H-M   'P 1'
#
loop_
_entity.id
_entity.type
_entity.pdbx_description
1 polymer ?
#
loop_
_entity_poly.entity_id
_entity_poly.type
_entity_poly.pdbx_seq_one_letter_code
_entity_poly.pdbx_strand_id
1 'polypeptide(L)' 'MAKVVKVIELLSQSSKSWEDAAQGAVDEASKTLRNIRSIYIKEMTAEVENGKITNYRINANVTFDLERGR' A
#
# COMPACT_ATOMS: atom_id res chain seq x y z
N MET A 1 -10.91 26.77 0.21
CA MET A 1 -11.24 25.78 -0.63
C MET A 1 -11.13 24.45 -0.05
N ALA A 2 -11.96 23.54 -0.41
CA ALA A 2 -11.91 22.18 0.07
C ALA A 2 -10.90 21.36 -0.73
N LYS A 3 -10.34 20.40 -0.09
CA LYS A 3 -9.47 19.46 -0.74
C LYS A 3 -10.08 18.09 -0.57
N VAL A 4 -10.25 17.40 -1.66
CA VAL A 4 -10.89 16.09 -1.62
C VAL A 4 -9.87 15.01 -1.92
N VAL A 5 -9.83 14.02 -1.06
CA VAL A 5 -8.93 12.88 -1.25
C VAL A 5 -9.76 11.62 -1.27
N LYS A 6 -9.18 10.59 -1.81
CA LYS A 6 -9.82 9.29 -1.84
C LYS A 6 -8.86 8.26 -1.27
N VAL A 7 -9.43 7.23 -0.67
CA VAL A 7 -8.65 6.18 -0.03
C VAL A 7 -9.06 4.84 -0.62
N ILE A 8 -8.06 4.05 -1.00
CA ILE A 8 -8.34 2.68 -1.43
C ILE A 8 -7.56 1.72 -0.54
N GLU A 9 -8.10 0.53 -0.40
CA GLU A 9 -7.47 -0.49 0.42
C GLU A 9 -6.78 -1.52 -0.45
N LEU A 10 -5.56 -1.87 -0.10
CA LEU A 10 -4.76 -2.84 -0.85
C LEU A 10 -4.17 -3.87 0.08
N LEU A 11 -4.03 -5.08 -0.45
CA LEU A 11 -3.29 -6.14 0.22
C LEU A 11 -2.05 -6.36 -0.60
N SER A 12 -0.89 -6.40 0.05
CA SER A 12 0.37 -6.59 -0.64
C SER A 12 1.26 -7.54 0.13
N GLN A 13 2.10 -8.25 -0.57
CA GLN A 13 3.01 -9.16 0.09
C GLN A 13 4.35 -9.19 -0.62
N SER A 14 5.37 -9.58 0.11
CA SER A 14 6.73 -9.64 -0.37
C SER A 14 7.47 -10.75 0.35
N SER A 15 8.39 -11.40 -0.34
CA SER A 15 9.24 -12.37 0.29
C SER A 15 10.43 -11.72 0.98
N LYS A 16 10.57 -10.39 0.86
CA LYS A 16 11.71 -9.68 1.42
C LYS A 16 11.44 -8.99 2.75
N SER A 17 10.40 -8.20 2.81
CA SER A 17 10.13 -7.39 4.00
C SER A 17 8.77 -6.74 3.90
N TRP A 18 8.28 -6.21 5.04
CA TRP A 18 7.05 -5.44 5.04
C TRP A 18 7.24 -4.12 4.28
N GLU A 19 8.42 -3.53 4.39
CA GLU A 19 8.69 -2.30 3.66
C GLU A 19 8.65 -2.53 2.17
N ASP A 20 9.17 -3.66 1.71
CA ASP A 20 9.14 -3.98 0.31
C ASP A 20 7.68 -4.20 -0.14
N ALA A 21 6.87 -4.84 0.72
CA ALA A 21 5.45 -5.01 0.42
C ALA A 21 4.75 -3.66 0.31
N ALA A 22 5.08 -2.72 1.20
CA ALA A 22 4.48 -1.40 1.16
C ALA A 22 4.89 -0.64 -0.10
N GLN A 23 6.17 -0.70 -0.46
CA GLN A 23 6.64 -0.03 -1.66
C GLN A 23 5.98 -0.65 -2.89
N GLY A 24 5.81 -1.98 -2.89
CA GLY A 24 5.13 -2.65 -3.99
C GLY A 24 3.69 -2.19 -4.16
N ALA A 25 3.00 -1.97 -3.04
CA ALA A 25 1.63 -1.46 -3.09
C ALA A 25 1.59 -0.08 -3.74
N VAL A 26 2.53 0.79 -3.35
CA VAL A 26 2.60 2.14 -3.93
C VAL A 26 2.95 2.07 -5.41
N ASP A 27 3.89 1.22 -5.77
CA ASP A 27 4.29 1.08 -7.16
C ASP A 27 3.13 0.63 -8.03
N GLU A 28 2.39 -0.36 -7.54
CA GLU A 28 1.26 -0.87 -8.29
C GLU A 28 0.16 0.18 -8.41
N ALA A 29 -0.15 0.85 -7.32
CA ALA A 29 -1.17 1.89 -7.32
C ALA A 29 -0.78 3.04 -8.24
N SER A 30 0.50 3.34 -8.32
CA SER A 30 1.00 4.45 -9.14
C SER A 30 0.81 4.21 -10.63
N LYS A 31 0.55 2.98 -11.04
CA LYS A 31 0.33 2.69 -12.45
C LYS A 31 -0.98 3.28 -12.95
N THR A 32 -1.96 3.41 -12.07
CA THR A 32 -3.26 3.91 -12.48
C THR A 32 -3.72 5.15 -11.73
N LEU A 33 -3.09 5.46 -10.59
CA LEU A 33 -3.50 6.60 -9.79
C LEU A 33 -2.44 7.67 -9.82
N ARG A 34 -2.88 8.92 -9.75
CA ARG A 34 -1.97 10.04 -9.65
C ARG A 34 -2.09 10.69 -8.31
N ASN A 35 -1.07 11.41 -7.93
CA ASN A 35 -1.11 12.23 -6.72
C ASN A 35 -1.30 11.42 -5.45
N ILE A 36 -0.61 10.28 -5.38
CA ILE A 36 -0.63 9.48 -4.17
C ILE A 36 0.07 10.26 -3.09
N ARG A 37 -0.58 10.40 -1.93
CA ARG A 37 -0.09 11.24 -0.83
C ARG A 37 0.50 10.43 0.30
N SER A 38 -0.11 9.32 0.64
CA SER A 38 0.36 8.55 1.78
C SER A 38 -0.14 7.13 1.71
N ILE A 39 0.52 6.28 2.49
CA ILE A 39 0.07 4.91 2.68
C ILE A 39 0.01 4.68 4.18
N TYR A 40 -1.09 4.11 4.63
CA TYR A 40 -1.29 3.79 6.03
C TYR A 40 -1.34 2.28 6.17
N ILE A 41 -0.45 1.72 6.96
CA ILE A 41 -0.39 0.28 7.15
C ILE A 41 -1.33 -0.08 8.28
N LYS A 42 -2.39 -0.79 7.95
CA LYS A 42 -3.38 -1.18 8.95
C LYS A 42 -2.96 -2.43 9.71
N GLU A 43 -2.43 -3.38 8.98
CA GLU A 43 -2.05 -4.66 9.56
C GLU A 43 -0.79 -5.18 8.92
N MET A 44 0.03 -5.84 9.71
CA MET A 44 1.23 -6.50 9.24
C MET A 44 1.16 -7.93 9.73
N THR A 45 1.25 -8.86 8.79
CA THR A 45 1.25 -10.27 9.12
C THR A 45 2.36 -10.96 8.35
N ALA A 46 2.61 -12.20 8.67
CA ALA A 46 3.61 -12.97 7.94
C ALA A 46 3.21 -14.43 7.93
N GLU A 47 3.60 -15.09 6.86
CA GLU A 47 3.43 -16.52 6.76
C GLU A 47 4.68 -17.21 7.25
N VAL A 48 4.51 -18.32 7.94
CA VAL A 48 5.63 -19.07 8.52
C VAL A 48 5.56 -20.50 8.02
N GLU A 49 6.71 -20.99 7.55
CA GLU A 49 6.84 -22.38 7.16
C GLU A 49 8.10 -22.93 7.78
N ASN A 50 7.97 -24.08 8.43
CA ASN A 50 9.11 -24.73 9.06
C ASN A 50 9.89 -23.78 9.98
N GLY A 51 9.14 -22.98 10.75
CA GLY A 51 9.73 -22.07 11.71
C GLY A 51 10.37 -20.84 11.12
N LYS A 52 10.17 -20.59 9.83
CA LYS A 52 10.78 -19.41 9.20
C LYS A 52 9.71 -18.58 8.52
N ILE A 53 9.88 -17.27 8.58
CA ILE A 53 8.99 -16.37 7.88
C ILE A 53 9.32 -16.44 6.39
N THR A 54 8.31 -16.75 5.59
CA THR A 54 8.49 -16.90 4.16
C THR A 54 7.85 -15.77 3.36
N ASN A 55 6.89 -15.07 3.95
CA ASN A 55 6.16 -14.06 3.21
C ASN A 55 5.69 -12.99 4.17
N TYR A 56 5.89 -11.73 3.79
CA TYR A 56 5.50 -10.57 4.60
C TYR A 56 4.30 -9.93 3.94
N ARG A 57 3.23 -9.75 4.70
CA ARG A 57 1.97 -9.27 4.14
C ARG A 57 1.50 -8.04 4.87
N ILE A 58 0.95 -7.10 4.12
CA ILE A 58 0.36 -5.91 4.70
C ILE A 58 -1.03 -5.69 4.16
N ASN A 59 -1.84 -5.03 4.97
CA ASN A 59 -3.13 -4.52 4.57
C ASN A 59 -3.00 -3.01 4.74
N ALA A 60 -3.16 -2.26 3.69
CA ALA A 60 -2.84 -0.84 3.72
C ALA A 60 -3.90 -0.01 3.01
N ASN A 61 -4.00 1.24 3.44
CA ASN A 61 -4.84 2.23 2.78
C ASN A 61 -3.96 3.23 2.08
N VAL A 62 -4.21 3.45 0.81
CA VAL A 62 -3.47 4.44 0.02
C VAL A 62 -4.39 5.62 -0.20
N THR A 63 -3.89 6.81 0.13
CA THR A 63 -4.64 8.05 -0.01
C THR A 63 -4.09 8.83 -1.19
N PHE A 64 -4.96 9.34 -2.02
CA PHE A 64 -4.53 10.16 -3.14
C PHE A 64 -5.51 11.32 -3.35
N ASP A 65 -4.98 12.42 -3.92
CA ASP A 65 -5.79 13.60 -4.19
C ASP A 65 -6.62 13.38 -5.43
N LEU A 66 -7.87 13.79 -5.35
CA LEU A 66 -8.71 13.83 -6.53
C LEU A 66 -8.42 15.13 -7.23
N GLU A 67 -7.57 15.05 -8.25
CA GLU A 67 -7.18 16.23 -8.94
C GLU A 67 -8.09 16.42 -10.09
N ARG A 68 -8.55 17.65 -10.31
CA ARG A 68 -9.33 17.83 -11.40
C ARG A 68 -8.91 18.92 -12.13
N GLY A 69 -8.70 18.83 -13.17
CA GLY A 69 -8.54 19.85 -14.01
C GLY A 69 -7.51 20.77 -13.85
N ARG A 70 -6.64 20.61 -13.58
CA ARG A 70 -5.82 21.60 -13.49
C ARG A 70 -4.73 21.35 -14.00
#